data_a44635808c578b2d033d2b8ac7eabc2c
#
_entry.id   a44635808c578b2d033d2b8ac7eabc2c
#
_cell.length_a   1.000
_cell.length_b   1.000
_cell.length_c   1.000
_cell.angle_alpha   90.00
_cell.angle_beta   90.00
_cell.angle_gamma   90.00
#
_symmetry.space_group_name_H-M   'P 1'
#
loop_
_entity.id
_entity.type
_entity.pdbx_description
1 polymer ?
#
loop_
_entity_poly.entity_id
_entity_poly.type
_entity_poly.pdbx_seq_one_letter_code
_entity_poly.pdbx_strand_id
1 'polypeptide(L)'
;MRKKTLLYLLLAGFVLAAAAAATGYLQFKGNAVGEQYELYVSRQADYGAVVDSLRPRLRHRAAFDLYARRLGLEQSFKPGHYVVEPGMSVVEIVRMLKLGLQTPVRVTLQNVRTPEQLSERIARQLDIDTAQMLSVLRSRKVAREMGFTTPEELFSMFLPDTYEFYWTATPEEFMRRMKREYDRFWSAGRDAKLKRSGLSRLEATTLASIVYEETRKTDEMPRIAGVYVNRLRQGIPLQADPTIKYAMKDFGLRRILYRHLKYPSPYNTYINRGLPPSPICMPSAAALDAVLDFEQHDYIFFCARPTFDGYHNFARTLSEHNANARAYAAELNRRKIK
;
A
#
# COMPACT_ATOMS: atom_id res chain seq x y z
N MET A 1 -58.21 5.17 57.21
CA MET A 1 -57.24 4.19 56.72
C MET A 1 -57.14 4.11 55.21
N ARG A 2 -58.24 4.04 54.46
CA ARG A 2 -58.23 3.84 53.00
C ARG A 2 -57.42 4.93 52.17
N LYS A 3 -57.49 6.20 52.52
CA LYS A 3 -56.77 7.28 51.77
C LYS A 3 -55.25 7.22 51.89
N LYS A 4 -54.71 6.88 53.06
CA LYS A 4 -53.25 6.70 53.27
C LYS A 4 -52.72 5.48 52.53
N THR A 5 -53.48 4.38 52.52
CA THR A 5 -53.12 3.15 51.82
C THR A 5 -53.07 3.39 50.29
N LEU A 6 -54.03 4.12 49.73
CA LEU A 6 -54.05 4.49 48.34
C LEU A 6 -52.85 5.39 47.93
N LEU A 7 -52.52 6.35 48.81
CA LEU A 7 -51.33 7.22 48.57
C LEU A 7 -50.05 6.41 48.57
N TYR A 8 -49.85 5.43 49.45
CA TYR A 8 -48.68 4.54 49.48
C TYR A 8 -48.61 3.65 48.22
N LEU A 9 -49.73 3.15 47.73
CA LEU A 9 -49.78 2.36 46.51
C LEU A 9 -49.44 3.21 45.29
N LEU A 10 -49.91 4.43 45.18
CA LEU A 10 -49.54 5.37 44.09
C LEU A 10 -48.05 5.75 44.16
N LEU A 11 -47.52 6.01 45.35
CA LEU A 11 -46.10 6.30 45.54
C LEU A 11 -45.21 5.12 45.15
N ALA A 12 -45.59 3.90 45.58
CA ALA A 12 -44.89 2.67 45.20
C ALA A 12 -44.93 2.43 43.68
N GLY A 13 -46.10 2.64 43.07
CA GLY A 13 -46.24 2.58 41.60
C GLY A 13 -45.34 3.58 40.85
N PHE A 14 -45.31 4.81 41.35
CA PHE A 14 -44.42 5.84 40.79
C PHE A 14 -42.93 5.48 40.91
N VAL A 15 -42.50 5.00 42.07
CA VAL A 15 -41.12 4.56 42.33
C VAL A 15 -40.73 3.39 41.39
N LEU A 16 -41.64 2.42 41.23
CA LEU A 16 -41.43 1.30 40.31
C LEU A 16 -41.34 1.74 38.85
N ALA A 17 -42.22 2.66 38.44
CA ALA A 17 -42.20 3.23 37.10
C ALA A 17 -40.91 4.04 36.83
N ALA A 18 -40.49 4.85 37.82
CA ALA A 18 -39.22 5.59 37.73
C ALA A 18 -38.02 4.68 37.66
N ALA A 19 -37.96 3.62 38.48
CA ALA A 19 -36.90 2.60 38.46
C ALA A 19 -36.90 1.86 37.10
N ALA A 20 -38.04 1.47 36.57
CA ALA A 20 -38.13 0.82 35.26
C ALA A 20 -37.67 1.77 34.12
N ALA A 21 -38.04 3.05 34.18
CA ALA A 21 -37.60 4.06 33.24
C ALA A 21 -36.08 4.31 33.30
N ALA A 22 -35.52 4.40 34.52
CA ALA A 22 -34.06 4.53 34.74
C ALA A 22 -33.31 3.30 34.23
N THR A 23 -33.80 2.09 34.53
CA THR A 23 -33.21 0.85 34.02
C THR A 23 -33.27 0.78 32.49
N GLY A 24 -34.40 1.11 31.90
CA GLY A 24 -34.55 1.22 30.45
C GLY A 24 -33.57 2.23 29.84
N TYR A 25 -33.49 3.42 30.43
CA TYR A 25 -32.53 4.44 29.98
C TYR A 25 -31.07 3.93 30.03
N LEU A 26 -30.67 3.27 31.12
CA LEU A 26 -29.31 2.71 31.26
C LEU A 26 -29.02 1.60 30.25
N GLN A 27 -30.01 0.78 29.90
CA GLN A 27 -29.84 -0.27 28.88
C GLN A 27 -29.60 0.29 27.46
N PHE A 28 -30.23 1.43 27.12
CA PHE A 28 -30.06 2.05 25.81
C PHE A 28 -28.91 3.05 25.72
N LYS A 29 -28.67 3.83 26.79
CA LYS A 29 -27.70 4.93 26.85
C LYS A 29 -26.48 4.63 27.70
N GLY A 30 -26.50 3.58 28.51
CA GLY A 30 -25.37 3.13 29.29
C GLY A 30 -24.37 2.35 28.44
N ASN A 31 -23.25 2.02 29.08
CA ASN A 31 -22.17 1.25 28.48
C ASN A 31 -22.63 -0.13 28.00
N ALA A 32 -22.71 -0.33 26.71
CA ALA A 32 -23.10 -1.60 26.08
C ALA A 32 -21.92 -2.52 25.78
N VAL A 33 -20.68 -2.02 25.77
CA VAL A 33 -19.47 -2.78 25.39
C VAL A 33 -18.34 -2.50 26.39
N GLY A 34 -17.71 -3.57 26.89
CA GLY A 34 -16.63 -3.48 27.89
C GLY A 34 -15.23 -3.31 27.32
N GLU A 35 -14.99 -3.83 26.13
CA GLU A 35 -13.69 -3.85 25.46
C GLU A 35 -13.83 -3.35 24.03
N GLN A 36 -12.77 -2.69 23.55
CA GLN A 36 -12.69 -2.29 22.14
C GLN A 36 -12.66 -3.52 21.23
N TYR A 37 -13.38 -3.44 20.14
CA TYR A 37 -13.24 -4.43 19.08
C TYR A 37 -13.51 -3.81 17.70
N GLU A 38 -12.93 -4.46 16.69
CA GLU A 38 -13.11 -4.08 15.28
C GLU A 38 -14.18 -4.96 14.63
N LEU A 39 -15.12 -4.32 13.96
CA LEU A 39 -16.18 -4.97 13.22
C LEU A 39 -16.02 -4.67 11.73
N TYR A 40 -15.84 -5.72 10.94
CA TYR A 40 -15.76 -5.66 9.49
C TYR A 40 -17.08 -6.15 8.89
N VAL A 41 -17.82 -5.26 8.24
CA VAL A 41 -19.10 -5.54 7.58
C VAL A 41 -18.86 -5.46 6.07
N SER A 42 -18.73 -6.63 5.42
CA SER A 42 -18.56 -6.72 3.97
C SER A 42 -19.82 -6.22 3.23
N ARG A 43 -19.64 -5.80 1.99
CA ARG A 43 -20.77 -5.47 1.09
C ARG A 43 -21.71 -6.64 0.84
N GLN A 44 -21.22 -7.87 1.02
CA GLN A 44 -21.99 -9.10 0.84
C GLN A 44 -22.54 -9.65 2.16
N ALA A 45 -22.26 -9.00 3.29
CA ALA A 45 -22.72 -9.46 4.60
C ALA A 45 -24.25 -9.33 4.71
N ASP A 46 -24.89 -10.39 5.20
CA ASP A 46 -26.27 -10.31 5.65
C ASP A 46 -26.37 -9.74 7.08
N TYR A 47 -27.56 -9.31 7.46
CA TYR A 47 -27.80 -8.73 8.79
C TYR A 47 -27.54 -9.73 9.92
N GLY A 48 -27.84 -11.02 9.70
CA GLY A 48 -27.60 -12.09 10.68
C GLY A 48 -26.13 -12.17 11.04
N ALA A 49 -25.24 -12.21 10.04
CA ALA A 49 -23.80 -12.24 10.25
C ALA A 49 -23.28 -11.02 11.02
N VAL A 50 -23.82 -9.83 10.74
CA VAL A 50 -23.47 -8.60 11.48
C VAL A 50 -23.88 -8.70 12.94
N VAL A 51 -25.12 -9.15 13.22
CA VAL A 51 -25.64 -9.31 14.58
C VAL A 51 -24.87 -10.39 15.34
N ASP A 52 -24.56 -11.52 14.71
CA ASP A 52 -23.83 -12.61 15.32
C ASP A 52 -22.41 -12.22 15.73
N SER A 53 -21.76 -11.34 14.96
CA SER A 53 -20.45 -10.76 15.31
C SER A 53 -20.52 -9.80 16.50
N LEU A 54 -21.63 -9.05 16.63
CA LEU A 54 -21.84 -8.05 17.70
C LEU A 54 -22.32 -8.67 19.00
N ARG A 55 -23.29 -9.58 18.93
CA ARG A 55 -24.07 -10.10 20.04
C ARG A 55 -23.22 -10.68 21.21
N PRO A 56 -22.14 -11.43 20.98
CA PRO A 56 -21.30 -11.95 22.06
C PRO A 56 -20.68 -10.85 22.95
N ARG A 57 -20.48 -9.66 22.37
CA ARG A 57 -19.77 -8.55 23.01
C ARG A 57 -20.70 -7.52 23.66
N LEU A 58 -22.02 -7.62 23.38
CA LEU A 58 -23.01 -6.70 23.91
C LEU A 58 -23.50 -7.12 25.30
N ARG A 59 -23.48 -6.19 26.25
CA ARG A 59 -24.05 -6.35 27.59
C ARG A 59 -25.59 -6.31 27.55
N HIS A 60 -26.17 -5.47 26.68
CA HIS A 60 -27.61 -5.17 26.59
C HIS A 60 -28.19 -5.68 25.27
N ARG A 61 -28.14 -6.99 25.04
CA ARG A 61 -28.55 -7.63 23.77
C ARG A 61 -30.01 -7.35 23.40
N ALA A 62 -30.93 -7.49 24.36
CA ALA A 62 -32.36 -7.24 24.12
C ALA A 62 -32.66 -5.76 23.76
N ALA A 63 -31.96 -4.82 24.41
CA ALA A 63 -32.07 -3.42 24.08
C ALA A 63 -31.52 -3.12 22.67
N PHE A 64 -30.41 -3.78 22.26
CA PHE A 64 -29.87 -3.68 20.91
C PHE A 64 -30.88 -4.21 19.88
N ASP A 65 -31.42 -5.41 20.06
CA ASP A 65 -32.37 -6.04 19.14
C ASP A 65 -33.65 -5.17 18.99
N LEU A 66 -34.17 -4.62 20.10
CA LEU A 66 -35.35 -3.76 20.09
C LEU A 66 -35.08 -2.44 19.34
N TYR A 67 -33.93 -1.79 19.62
CA TYR A 67 -33.58 -0.49 19.01
C TYR A 67 -33.22 -0.63 17.55
N ALA A 68 -32.45 -1.66 17.20
CA ALA A 68 -32.09 -2.00 15.84
C ALA A 68 -33.32 -2.25 14.96
N ARG A 69 -34.28 -3.04 15.48
CA ARG A 69 -35.55 -3.31 14.80
C ARG A 69 -36.41 -2.04 14.65
N ARG A 70 -36.51 -1.23 15.72
CA ARG A 70 -37.25 0.06 15.66
C ARG A 70 -36.68 1.00 14.61
N LEU A 71 -35.38 1.02 14.40
CA LEU A 71 -34.75 1.89 13.40
C LEU A 71 -34.62 1.24 12.01
N GLY A 72 -35.11 0.03 11.82
CA GLY A 72 -34.98 -0.69 10.55
C GLY A 72 -33.51 -0.93 10.17
N LEU A 73 -32.66 -1.28 11.14
CA LEU A 73 -31.23 -1.46 10.89
C LEU A 73 -30.96 -2.57 9.87
N GLU A 74 -31.75 -3.63 9.89
CA GLU A 74 -31.66 -4.77 8.96
C GLU A 74 -31.66 -4.35 7.49
N GLN A 75 -32.47 -3.36 7.12
CA GLN A 75 -32.59 -2.85 5.75
C GLN A 75 -31.68 -1.64 5.47
N SER A 76 -31.01 -1.11 6.51
CA SER A 76 -30.33 0.19 6.40
C SER A 76 -28.88 0.20 6.90
N PHE A 77 -28.36 -0.92 7.45
CA PHE A 77 -26.96 -0.98 7.86
C PHE A 77 -26.03 -0.76 6.67
N LYS A 78 -24.88 -0.19 6.93
CA LYS A 78 -23.89 0.11 5.88
C LYS A 78 -22.68 -0.81 6.02
N PRO A 79 -22.14 -1.35 4.92
CA PRO A 79 -20.85 -2.02 4.92
C PRO A 79 -19.75 -1.07 5.38
N GLY A 80 -18.72 -1.62 6.04
CA GLY A 80 -17.60 -0.81 6.51
C GLY A 80 -16.76 -1.48 7.57
N HIS A 81 -15.66 -0.83 7.92
CA HIS A 81 -14.90 -1.12 9.12
C HIS A 81 -15.31 -0.16 10.22
N TYR A 82 -15.68 -0.70 11.38
CA TYR A 82 -16.15 0.05 12.54
C TYR A 82 -15.34 -0.33 13.77
N VAL A 83 -14.90 0.67 14.50
CA VAL A 83 -14.28 0.46 15.82
C VAL A 83 -15.35 0.75 16.87
N VAL A 84 -15.70 -0.29 17.61
CA VAL A 84 -16.63 -0.19 18.73
C VAL A 84 -15.79 0.01 19.99
N GLU A 85 -15.88 1.22 20.55
CA GLU A 85 -15.10 1.64 21.70
C GLU A 85 -15.75 1.25 23.03
N PRO A 86 -14.95 1.00 24.10
CA PRO A 86 -15.49 0.80 25.44
C PRO A 86 -16.33 2.01 25.86
N GLY A 87 -17.48 1.75 26.45
CA GLY A 87 -18.39 2.80 26.88
C GLY A 87 -19.43 3.20 25.85
N MET A 88 -19.32 2.78 24.60
CA MET A 88 -20.39 3.01 23.62
C MET A 88 -21.70 2.41 24.07
N SER A 89 -22.77 3.16 23.87
CA SER A 89 -24.13 2.75 24.13
C SER A 89 -24.74 1.97 22.96
N VAL A 90 -25.81 1.24 23.19
CA VAL A 90 -26.61 0.58 22.14
C VAL A 90 -27.02 1.58 21.06
N VAL A 91 -27.44 2.79 21.47
CA VAL A 91 -27.89 3.83 20.53
C VAL A 91 -26.76 4.26 19.60
N GLU A 92 -25.55 4.46 20.13
CA GLU A 92 -24.37 4.86 19.34
C GLU A 92 -23.97 3.77 18.35
N ILE A 93 -23.93 2.51 18.78
CA ILE A 93 -23.57 1.37 17.90
C ILE A 93 -24.58 1.24 16.75
N VAL A 94 -25.87 1.26 17.04
CA VAL A 94 -26.92 1.16 15.99
C VAL A 94 -26.86 2.34 15.02
N ARG A 95 -26.66 3.55 15.53
CA ARG A 95 -26.51 4.76 14.68
C ARG A 95 -25.26 4.71 13.84
N MET A 96 -24.13 4.27 14.40
CA MET A 96 -22.86 4.10 13.71
C MET A 96 -23.03 3.19 12.48
N LEU A 97 -23.64 2.02 12.66
CA LEU A 97 -23.91 1.07 11.57
C LEU A 97 -24.90 1.60 10.56
N LYS A 98 -25.99 2.25 11.01
CA LYS A 98 -27.02 2.80 10.13
C LYS A 98 -26.52 3.96 9.28
N LEU A 99 -25.73 4.86 9.85
CA LEU A 99 -25.19 6.04 9.17
C LEU A 99 -23.91 5.76 8.39
N GLY A 100 -23.29 4.58 8.60
CA GLY A 100 -22.03 4.23 7.95
C GLY A 100 -20.85 5.07 8.45
N LEU A 101 -20.78 5.32 9.76
CA LEU A 101 -19.69 6.07 10.40
C LEU A 101 -18.46 5.19 10.52
N GLN A 102 -17.84 4.87 9.36
CA GLN A 102 -16.70 3.98 9.25
C GLN A 102 -15.44 4.61 9.83
N THR A 103 -14.58 3.76 10.40
CA THR A 103 -13.19 4.10 10.74
C THR A 103 -12.29 3.68 9.57
N PRO A 104 -11.44 4.57 9.04
CA PRO A 104 -10.51 4.21 7.98
C PRO A 104 -9.52 3.13 8.43
N VAL A 105 -9.11 2.28 7.50
CA VAL A 105 -8.02 1.31 7.67
C VAL A 105 -6.73 1.81 7.01
N ARG A 106 -5.59 1.40 7.54
CA ARG A 106 -4.27 1.76 7.00
C ARG A 106 -3.81 0.70 6.01
N VAL A 107 -3.74 1.07 4.74
CA VAL A 107 -3.27 0.22 3.64
C VAL A 107 -1.81 0.52 3.37
N THR A 108 -0.94 -0.45 3.62
CA THR A 108 0.51 -0.31 3.40
C THR A 108 0.93 -0.98 2.09
N LEU A 109 1.49 -0.18 1.20
CA LEU A 109 2.06 -0.61 -0.08
C LEU A 109 3.59 -0.58 0.01
N GLN A 110 4.23 -1.74 0.05
CA GLN A 110 5.69 -1.88 0.12
C GLN A 110 6.12 -3.17 -0.58
N ASN A 111 7.33 -3.18 -1.13
CA ASN A 111 7.94 -4.36 -1.74
C ASN A 111 7.08 -5.04 -2.81
N VAL A 112 6.42 -4.26 -3.66
CA VAL A 112 5.57 -4.74 -4.74
C VAL A 112 6.33 -4.59 -6.07
N ARG A 113 6.33 -5.65 -6.88
CA ARG A 113 7.01 -5.69 -8.17
C ARG A 113 6.06 -5.88 -9.35
N THR A 114 4.89 -6.47 -9.11
CA THR A 114 3.96 -6.80 -10.20
C THR A 114 2.52 -6.40 -9.86
N PRO A 115 1.67 -6.20 -10.87
CA PRO A 115 0.24 -5.94 -10.65
C PRO A 115 -0.46 -7.06 -9.84
N GLU A 116 -0.03 -8.32 -10.00
CA GLU A 116 -0.55 -9.46 -9.26
C GLU A 116 -0.26 -9.31 -7.76
N GLN A 117 1.00 -9.03 -7.41
CA GLN A 117 1.40 -8.78 -6.03
C GLN A 117 0.68 -7.57 -5.43
N LEU A 118 0.45 -6.53 -6.23
CA LEU A 118 -0.30 -5.35 -5.80
C LEU A 118 -1.75 -5.72 -5.50
N SER A 119 -2.42 -6.44 -6.41
CA SER A 119 -3.80 -6.88 -6.24
C SER A 119 -3.99 -7.73 -4.98
N GLU A 120 -3.11 -8.72 -4.77
CA GLU A 120 -3.14 -9.55 -3.56
C GLU A 120 -2.93 -8.73 -2.28
N ARG A 121 -2.00 -7.77 -2.32
CA ARG A 121 -1.72 -6.92 -1.17
C ARG A 121 -2.90 -6.04 -0.80
N ILE A 122 -3.61 -5.49 -1.80
CA ILE A 122 -4.81 -4.67 -1.60
C ILE A 122 -5.95 -5.54 -1.07
N ALA A 123 -6.19 -6.70 -1.68
CA ALA A 123 -7.27 -7.61 -1.28
C ALA A 123 -7.14 -8.14 0.17
N ARG A 124 -5.92 -8.22 0.69
CA ARG A 124 -5.69 -8.58 2.11
C ARG A 124 -6.05 -7.46 3.09
N GLN A 125 -6.19 -6.23 2.63
CA GLN A 125 -6.34 -5.05 3.49
C GLN A 125 -7.68 -4.33 3.28
N LEU A 126 -8.36 -4.56 2.15
CA LEU A 126 -9.65 -3.96 1.77
C LEU A 126 -10.65 -5.03 1.35
N ASP A 127 -11.94 -4.70 1.37
CA ASP A 127 -13.05 -5.54 0.87
C ASP A 127 -13.08 -5.51 -0.68
N ILE A 128 -11.98 -5.89 -1.30
CA ILE A 128 -11.79 -5.94 -2.75
C ILE A 128 -11.35 -7.35 -3.14
N ASP A 129 -11.98 -7.91 -4.16
CA ASP A 129 -11.55 -9.17 -4.77
C ASP A 129 -10.26 -8.99 -5.57
N THR A 130 -9.32 -9.95 -5.44
CA THR A 130 -8.01 -9.93 -6.11
C THR A 130 -8.14 -9.89 -7.62
N ALA A 131 -9.05 -10.68 -8.21
CA ALA A 131 -9.23 -10.75 -9.65
C ALA A 131 -9.85 -9.46 -10.19
N GLN A 132 -10.79 -8.88 -9.45
CA GLN A 132 -11.40 -7.59 -9.77
C GLN A 132 -10.33 -6.48 -9.78
N MET A 133 -9.50 -6.39 -8.75
CA MET A 133 -8.42 -5.40 -8.69
C MET A 133 -7.41 -5.60 -9.81
N LEU A 134 -7.01 -6.85 -10.08
CA LEU A 134 -6.08 -7.17 -11.16
C LEU A 134 -6.64 -6.78 -12.53
N SER A 135 -7.94 -6.99 -12.77
CA SER A 135 -8.59 -6.60 -14.02
C SER A 135 -8.53 -5.08 -14.24
N VAL A 136 -8.72 -4.30 -13.17
CA VAL A 136 -8.61 -2.83 -13.21
C VAL A 136 -7.18 -2.40 -13.50
N LEU A 137 -6.18 -2.99 -12.84
CA LEU A 137 -4.76 -2.69 -13.06
C LEU A 137 -4.27 -3.03 -14.47
N ARG A 138 -4.87 -4.04 -15.12
CA ARG A 138 -4.55 -4.46 -16.49
C ARG A 138 -5.39 -3.78 -17.57
N SER A 139 -6.31 -2.91 -17.18
CA SER A 139 -7.23 -2.24 -18.10
C SER A 139 -6.56 -1.07 -18.83
N ARG A 140 -6.47 -1.15 -20.17
CA ARG A 140 -6.02 -0.02 -20.99
C ARG A 140 -6.92 1.22 -20.85
N LYS A 141 -8.22 1.01 -20.64
CA LYS A 141 -9.17 2.10 -20.40
C LYS A 141 -8.80 2.85 -19.12
N VAL A 142 -8.62 2.12 -18.02
CA VAL A 142 -8.22 2.70 -16.74
C VAL A 142 -6.86 3.37 -16.82
N ALA A 143 -5.88 2.77 -17.50
CA ALA A 143 -4.57 3.41 -17.70
C ALA A 143 -4.72 4.80 -18.35
N ARG A 144 -5.50 4.90 -19.43
CA ARG A 144 -5.76 6.17 -20.11
C ARG A 144 -6.50 7.18 -19.24
N GLU A 145 -7.50 6.75 -18.48
CA GLU A 145 -8.23 7.60 -17.51
C GLU A 145 -7.31 8.16 -16.42
N MET A 146 -6.28 7.41 -16.05
CA MET A 146 -5.26 7.84 -15.08
C MET A 146 -4.10 8.63 -15.74
N GLY A 147 -4.12 8.84 -17.05
CA GLY A 147 -3.11 9.61 -17.79
C GLY A 147 -1.88 8.82 -18.23
N PHE A 148 -1.99 7.49 -18.36
CA PHE A 148 -0.95 6.59 -18.85
C PHE A 148 -1.33 5.95 -20.18
N THR A 149 -0.34 5.56 -21.00
CA THR A 149 -0.59 4.97 -22.31
C THR A 149 -0.92 3.49 -22.22
N THR A 150 -0.24 2.79 -21.32
CA THR A 150 -0.37 1.33 -21.14
C THR A 150 -0.57 0.94 -19.68
N PRO A 151 -1.11 -0.27 -19.40
CA PRO A 151 -1.20 -0.80 -18.03
C PRO A 151 0.15 -0.97 -17.36
N GLU A 152 1.20 -1.25 -18.12
CA GLU A 152 2.57 -1.37 -17.61
C GLU A 152 3.08 -0.01 -17.09
N GLU A 153 2.84 1.07 -17.84
CA GLU A 153 3.16 2.44 -17.42
C GLU A 153 2.37 2.87 -16.18
N LEU A 154 1.10 2.43 -16.07
CA LEU A 154 0.24 2.71 -14.93
C LEU A 154 0.88 2.29 -13.60
N PHE A 155 1.72 1.25 -13.61
CA PHE A 155 2.41 0.79 -12.40
C PHE A 155 3.33 1.86 -11.79
N SER A 156 3.82 2.81 -12.58
CA SER A 156 4.63 3.95 -12.11
C SER A 156 3.86 4.92 -11.20
N MET A 157 2.53 4.82 -11.16
CA MET A 157 1.69 5.66 -10.30
C MET A 157 1.80 5.28 -8.82
N PHE A 158 2.14 4.04 -8.52
CA PHE A 158 2.11 3.54 -7.14
C PHE A 158 3.41 3.82 -6.42
N LEU A 159 3.31 4.52 -5.31
CA LEU A 159 4.43 4.86 -4.43
C LEU A 159 4.34 4.05 -3.13
N PRO A 160 5.48 3.58 -2.59
CA PRO A 160 5.48 2.87 -1.31
C PRO A 160 5.18 3.85 -0.18
N ASP A 161 4.05 3.65 0.48
CA ASP A 161 3.63 4.40 1.67
C ASP A 161 2.49 3.67 2.38
N THR A 162 2.00 4.25 3.46
CA THR A 162 0.78 3.83 4.15
C THR A 162 -0.32 4.86 3.92
N TYR A 163 -1.42 4.41 3.33
CA TYR A 163 -2.55 5.23 2.93
C TYR A 163 -3.79 4.87 3.76
N GLU A 164 -4.59 5.85 4.12
CA GLU A 164 -5.88 5.63 4.76
C GLU A 164 -6.99 5.47 3.72
N PHE A 165 -7.77 4.39 3.87
CA PHE A 165 -8.93 4.07 3.05
C PHE A 165 -10.11 3.66 3.93
N TYR A 166 -11.32 3.90 3.47
CA TYR A 166 -12.43 3.10 3.98
C TYR A 166 -12.27 1.66 3.50
N TRP A 167 -12.47 0.71 4.42
CA TRP A 167 -12.25 -0.72 4.13
C TRP A 167 -13.05 -1.21 2.92
N THR A 168 -14.23 -0.62 2.69
CA THR A 168 -15.11 -0.88 1.55
C THR A 168 -14.80 -0.02 0.32
N ALA A 169 -13.62 0.58 0.20
CA ALA A 169 -13.25 1.30 -1.02
C ALA A 169 -13.32 0.40 -2.25
N THR A 170 -13.87 0.92 -3.37
CA THR A 170 -13.88 0.18 -4.64
C THR A 170 -12.52 0.23 -5.33
N PRO A 171 -12.22 -0.66 -6.28
CA PRO A 171 -11.01 -0.56 -7.10
C PRO A 171 -10.86 0.82 -7.76
N GLU A 172 -11.94 1.41 -8.27
CA GLU A 172 -11.92 2.73 -8.91
C GLU A 172 -11.64 3.85 -7.90
N GLU A 173 -12.17 3.76 -6.69
CA GLU A 173 -11.86 4.70 -5.60
C GLU A 173 -10.42 4.58 -5.17
N PHE A 174 -9.90 3.36 -5.08
CA PHE A 174 -8.49 3.10 -4.82
C PHE A 174 -7.63 3.75 -5.90
N MET A 175 -7.90 3.51 -7.18
CA MET A 175 -7.15 4.09 -8.30
C MET A 175 -7.17 5.61 -8.28
N ARG A 176 -8.33 6.23 -8.09
CA ARG A 176 -8.46 7.70 -7.98
C ARG A 176 -7.66 8.27 -6.80
N ARG A 177 -7.64 7.56 -5.66
CA ARG A 177 -6.82 7.98 -4.52
C ARG A 177 -5.33 7.89 -4.84
N MET A 178 -4.85 6.80 -5.45
CA MET A 178 -3.46 6.64 -5.85
C MET A 178 -3.04 7.71 -6.86
N LYS A 179 -3.92 8.05 -7.82
CA LYS A 179 -3.63 9.14 -8.77
C LYS A 179 -3.43 10.49 -8.06
N ARG A 180 -4.28 10.82 -7.07
CA ARG A 180 -4.10 12.05 -6.29
C ARG A 180 -2.78 12.07 -5.50
N GLU A 181 -2.38 10.94 -4.91
CA GLU A 181 -1.11 10.85 -4.19
C GLU A 181 0.10 10.96 -5.14
N TYR A 182 0.01 10.34 -6.31
CA TYR A 182 1.00 10.48 -7.38
C TYR A 182 1.16 11.94 -7.83
N ASP A 183 0.05 12.63 -8.12
CA ASP A 183 0.09 14.02 -8.55
C ASP A 183 0.64 14.93 -7.45
N ARG A 184 0.25 14.70 -6.19
CA ARG A 184 0.79 15.42 -5.03
C ARG A 184 2.29 15.20 -4.87
N PHE A 185 2.76 13.97 -5.03
CA PHE A 185 4.19 13.65 -4.96
C PHE A 185 5.00 14.44 -5.96
N TRP A 186 4.55 14.50 -7.21
CA TRP A 186 5.26 15.23 -8.25
C TRP A 186 5.14 16.74 -8.11
N SER A 187 4.00 17.29 -7.70
CA SER A 187 3.80 18.74 -7.54
C SER A 187 4.59 19.37 -6.39
N ALA A 188 5.07 18.60 -5.40
CA ALA A 188 5.81 19.07 -4.24
C ALA A 188 7.27 19.48 -4.55
N GLY A 189 7.48 20.32 -5.56
CA GLY A 189 8.79 20.83 -5.97
C GLY A 189 9.59 19.86 -6.88
N ARG A 190 9.10 18.63 -7.09
CA ARG A 190 9.78 17.64 -7.92
C ARG A 190 9.65 17.90 -9.42
N ASP A 191 8.62 18.60 -9.88
CA ASP A 191 8.48 18.98 -11.28
C ASP A 191 9.64 19.88 -11.77
N ALA A 192 10.17 20.76 -10.92
CA ALA A 192 11.34 21.58 -11.25
C ALA A 192 12.62 20.73 -11.36
N LYS A 193 12.79 19.74 -10.49
CA LYS A 193 13.92 18.79 -10.53
C LYS A 193 13.82 17.89 -11.77
N LEU A 194 12.62 17.41 -12.08
CA LEU A 194 12.34 16.59 -13.25
C LEU A 194 12.73 17.30 -14.55
N LYS A 195 12.36 18.58 -14.69
CA LYS A 195 12.76 19.41 -15.85
C LYS A 195 14.28 19.52 -15.97
N ARG A 196 15.01 19.66 -14.85
CA ARG A 196 16.49 19.71 -14.89
C ARG A 196 17.12 18.37 -15.23
N SER A 197 16.53 17.26 -14.82
CA SER A 197 17.04 15.93 -15.13
C SER A 197 16.91 15.56 -16.62
N GLY A 198 15.98 16.20 -17.34
CA GLY A 198 15.65 15.88 -18.73
C GLY A 198 14.83 14.58 -18.90
N LEU A 199 14.32 14.02 -17.80
CA LEU A 199 13.52 12.80 -17.80
C LEU A 199 12.03 13.14 -17.71
N SER A 200 11.19 12.28 -18.26
CA SER A 200 9.74 12.24 -17.96
C SER A 200 9.51 11.59 -16.58
N ARG A 201 8.30 11.77 -16.02
CA ARG A 201 7.92 11.11 -14.75
C ARG A 201 8.04 9.58 -14.84
N LEU A 202 7.65 8.98 -15.95
CA LEU A 202 7.76 7.55 -16.20
C LEU A 202 9.22 7.11 -16.24
N GLU A 203 10.08 7.80 -17.00
CA GLU A 203 11.52 7.49 -17.08
C GLU A 203 12.21 7.63 -15.72
N ALA A 204 11.91 8.70 -14.99
CA ALA A 204 12.46 8.89 -13.64
C ALA A 204 12.03 7.78 -12.68
N THR A 205 10.75 7.36 -12.71
CA THR A 205 10.26 6.27 -11.87
C THR A 205 10.86 4.91 -12.30
N THR A 206 11.00 4.69 -13.60
CA THR A 206 11.61 3.48 -14.14
C THR A 206 13.08 3.36 -13.74
N LEU A 207 13.85 4.44 -13.91
CA LEU A 207 15.26 4.47 -13.48
C LEU A 207 15.38 4.31 -11.95
N ALA A 208 14.52 4.98 -11.18
CA ALA A 208 14.51 4.86 -9.73
C ALA A 208 14.23 3.43 -9.26
N SER A 209 13.39 2.68 -9.98
CA SER A 209 13.12 1.28 -9.66
C SER A 209 14.36 0.37 -9.86
N ILE A 210 15.20 0.70 -10.84
CA ILE A 210 16.46 0.02 -11.07
C ILE A 210 17.45 0.37 -9.96
N VAL A 211 17.67 1.66 -9.69
CA VAL A 211 18.56 2.14 -8.62
C VAL A 211 18.18 1.55 -7.25
N TYR A 212 16.87 1.48 -6.95
CA TYR A 212 16.35 0.91 -5.71
C TYR A 212 16.65 -0.59 -5.53
N GLU A 213 16.70 -1.34 -6.64
CA GLU A 213 17.04 -2.77 -6.60
C GLU A 213 18.57 -3.01 -6.60
N GLU A 214 19.40 -2.02 -7.00
CA GLU A 214 20.85 -2.12 -6.97
C GLU A 214 21.43 -1.92 -5.58
N THR A 215 20.90 -0.96 -4.80
CA THR A 215 21.47 -0.64 -3.49
C THR A 215 20.41 -0.30 -2.46
N ARG A 216 20.71 -0.62 -1.19
CA ARG A 216 19.93 -0.14 -0.03
C ARG A 216 20.59 1.08 0.64
N LYS A 217 21.76 1.50 0.15
CA LYS A 217 22.50 2.66 0.66
C LYS A 217 21.98 3.93 0.01
N THR A 218 21.13 4.66 0.73
CA THR A 218 20.45 5.86 0.21
C THR A 218 21.42 6.98 -0.17
N ASP A 219 22.56 7.06 0.50
CA ASP A 219 23.64 8.01 0.21
C ASP A 219 24.42 7.68 -1.08
N GLU A 220 24.36 6.42 -1.55
CA GLU A 220 24.99 6.00 -2.80
C GLU A 220 24.04 6.06 -4.00
N MET A 221 22.74 6.07 -3.77
CA MET A 221 21.72 6.09 -4.84
C MET A 221 21.93 7.22 -5.87
N PRO A 222 22.25 8.49 -5.49
CA PRO A 222 22.48 9.56 -6.46
C PRO A 222 23.66 9.27 -7.39
N ARG A 223 24.72 8.62 -6.90
CA ARG A 223 25.89 8.24 -7.70
C ARG A 223 25.58 7.11 -8.67
N ILE A 224 24.88 6.07 -8.23
CA ILE A 224 24.41 4.99 -9.12
C ILE A 224 23.45 5.55 -10.19
N ALA A 225 22.55 6.44 -9.82
CA ALA A 225 21.68 7.12 -10.78
C ALA A 225 22.48 7.89 -11.84
N GLY A 226 23.53 8.59 -11.42
CA GLY A 226 24.46 9.27 -12.31
C GLY A 226 25.14 8.33 -13.31
N VAL A 227 25.57 7.14 -12.88
CA VAL A 227 26.14 6.12 -13.80
C VAL A 227 25.09 5.75 -14.87
N TYR A 228 23.87 5.46 -14.50
CA TYR A 228 22.82 5.07 -15.46
C TYR A 228 22.45 6.21 -16.40
N VAL A 229 22.34 7.45 -15.88
CA VAL A 229 22.11 8.63 -16.74
C VAL A 229 23.24 8.81 -17.75
N ASN A 230 24.50 8.63 -17.36
CA ASN A 230 25.64 8.69 -18.28
C ASN A 230 25.56 7.60 -19.35
N ARG A 231 25.18 6.38 -18.98
CA ARG A 231 24.99 5.28 -19.94
C ARG A 231 23.86 5.58 -20.92
N LEU A 232 22.74 6.10 -20.44
CA LEU A 232 21.60 6.53 -21.29
C LEU A 232 22.04 7.58 -22.30
N ARG A 233 22.75 8.64 -21.87
CA ARG A 233 23.23 9.73 -22.72
C ARG A 233 24.22 9.24 -23.78
N GLN A 234 25.03 8.24 -23.48
CA GLN A 234 25.99 7.64 -24.40
C GLN A 234 25.40 6.49 -25.25
N GLY A 235 24.12 6.16 -25.10
CA GLY A 235 23.47 5.04 -25.79
C GLY A 235 24.06 3.66 -25.42
N ILE A 236 24.67 3.54 -24.24
CA ILE A 236 25.19 2.28 -23.71
C ILE A 236 24.05 1.50 -23.06
N PRO A 237 23.88 0.20 -23.30
CA PRO A 237 22.91 -0.63 -22.56
C PRO A 237 23.11 -0.51 -21.05
N LEU A 238 22.05 -0.45 -20.26
CA LEU A 238 22.15 -0.26 -18.79
C LEU A 238 22.80 -1.45 -18.11
N GLN A 239 22.55 -2.67 -18.58
CA GLN A 239 23.11 -3.93 -18.06
C GLN A 239 22.85 -4.09 -16.55
N ALA A 240 21.64 -3.78 -16.14
CA ALA A 240 21.20 -3.88 -14.76
C ALA A 240 20.64 -5.27 -14.45
N ASP A 241 21.28 -6.03 -13.58
CA ASP A 241 20.87 -7.38 -13.17
C ASP A 241 19.44 -7.47 -12.67
N PRO A 242 18.89 -6.50 -11.90
CA PRO A 242 17.50 -6.52 -11.46
C PRO A 242 16.50 -6.60 -12.61
N THR A 243 16.82 -6.03 -13.77
CA THR A 243 15.93 -6.06 -14.95
C THR A 243 15.82 -7.47 -15.53
N ILE A 244 16.84 -8.31 -15.41
CA ILE A 244 16.79 -9.74 -15.79
C ILE A 244 15.86 -10.51 -14.87
N LYS A 245 16.00 -10.32 -13.54
CA LYS A 245 15.12 -10.97 -12.56
C LYS A 245 13.64 -10.62 -12.81
N TYR A 246 13.37 -9.35 -13.11
CA TYR A 246 12.03 -8.89 -13.47
C TYR A 246 11.55 -9.50 -14.80
N ALA A 247 12.39 -9.49 -15.83
CA ALA A 247 12.07 -10.05 -17.14
C ALA A 247 11.68 -11.54 -17.07
N MET A 248 12.39 -12.30 -16.23
CA MET A 248 12.15 -13.73 -16.01
C MET A 248 11.05 -14.00 -14.99
N LYS A 249 10.57 -12.98 -14.25
CA LYS A 249 9.69 -13.11 -13.08
C LYS A 249 10.25 -14.03 -11.99
N ASP A 250 11.58 -14.19 -11.96
CA ASP A 250 12.30 -14.98 -10.97
C ASP A 250 13.03 -14.04 -9.99
N PHE A 251 12.30 -13.59 -8.99
CA PHE A 251 12.81 -12.67 -7.96
C PHE A 251 13.70 -13.38 -6.91
N GLY A 252 13.69 -14.71 -6.88
CA GLY A 252 14.53 -15.53 -6.02
C GLY A 252 15.92 -15.82 -6.61
N LEU A 253 16.18 -15.45 -7.85
CA LEU A 253 17.42 -15.71 -8.54
C LEU A 253 18.61 -15.02 -7.84
N ARG A 254 19.50 -15.82 -7.24
CA ARG A 254 20.65 -15.29 -6.49
C ARG A 254 21.80 -14.84 -7.39
N ARG A 255 21.99 -15.54 -8.52
CA ARG A 255 23.12 -15.30 -9.45
C ARG A 255 22.63 -15.24 -10.88
N ILE A 256 22.95 -14.16 -11.59
CA ILE A 256 22.72 -14.03 -13.02
C ILE A 256 23.81 -14.82 -13.75
N LEU A 257 23.39 -15.78 -14.59
CA LEU A 257 24.29 -16.57 -15.44
C LEU A 257 24.27 -16.01 -16.85
N TYR A 258 25.32 -16.32 -17.64
CA TYR A 258 25.45 -15.84 -19.02
C TYR A 258 24.25 -16.14 -19.91
N ARG A 259 23.59 -17.30 -19.74
CA ARG A 259 22.36 -17.66 -20.44
C ARG A 259 21.21 -16.69 -20.14
N HIS A 260 21.13 -16.13 -18.92
CA HIS A 260 20.08 -15.21 -18.50
C HIS A 260 20.22 -13.84 -19.18
N LEU A 261 21.45 -13.41 -19.50
CA LEU A 261 21.73 -12.15 -20.18
C LEU A 261 21.13 -12.07 -21.59
N LYS A 262 20.80 -13.22 -22.18
CA LYS A 262 20.19 -13.35 -23.52
C LYS A 262 18.69 -13.54 -23.47
N TYR A 263 18.04 -13.49 -22.29
CA TYR A 263 16.61 -13.73 -22.14
C TYR A 263 15.82 -12.70 -22.97
N PRO A 264 14.92 -13.14 -23.88
CA PRO A 264 14.20 -12.26 -24.79
C PRO A 264 13.06 -11.56 -24.06
N SER A 265 13.25 -10.32 -23.68
CA SER A 265 12.25 -9.47 -23.01
C SER A 265 12.55 -8.00 -23.27
N PRO A 266 11.53 -7.15 -23.44
CA PRO A 266 11.75 -5.70 -23.52
C PRO A 266 12.31 -5.10 -22.23
N TYR A 267 12.22 -5.81 -21.10
CA TYR A 267 12.83 -5.41 -19.84
C TYR A 267 14.31 -5.78 -19.72
N ASN A 268 14.86 -6.60 -20.61
CA ASN A 268 16.26 -7.01 -20.55
C ASN A 268 17.18 -5.88 -21.03
N THR A 269 17.80 -5.16 -20.11
CA THR A 269 18.71 -4.04 -20.40
C THR A 269 20.13 -4.47 -20.82
N TYR A 270 20.39 -5.76 -20.99
CA TYR A 270 21.63 -6.27 -21.61
C TYR A 270 21.53 -6.31 -23.13
N ILE A 271 20.33 -6.55 -23.67
CA ILE A 271 20.09 -6.66 -25.12
C ILE A 271 19.35 -5.47 -25.69
N ASN A 272 18.61 -4.72 -24.86
CA ASN A 272 17.90 -3.51 -25.26
C ASN A 272 18.61 -2.27 -24.71
N ARG A 273 18.78 -1.25 -25.53
CA ARG A 273 19.30 0.06 -25.12
C ARG A 273 18.15 0.91 -24.53
N GLY A 274 18.51 1.85 -23.66
CA GLY A 274 17.55 2.72 -23.02
C GLY A 274 16.93 2.11 -21.77
N LEU A 275 15.87 2.74 -21.28
CA LEU A 275 15.08 2.28 -20.15
C LEU A 275 14.12 1.17 -20.56
N PRO A 276 13.79 0.24 -19.65
CA PRO A 276 12.69 -0.69 -19.90
C PRO A 276 11.34 0.07 -19.97
N PRO A 277 10.28 -0.60 -20.52
CA PRO A 277 8.99 0.08 -20.79
C PRO A 277 8.31 0.66 -19.54
N SER A 278 8.58 0.12 -18.36
CA SER A 278 8.00 0.55 -17.09
C SER A 278 8.88 0.17 -15.91
N PRO A 279 8.58 0.67 -14.68
CA PRO A 279 9.30 0.29 -13.47
C PRO A 279 9.29 -1.23 -13.22
N ILE A 280 10.38 -1.75 -12.68
CA ILE A 280 10.55 -3.17 -12.30
C ILE A 280 10.13 -3.46 -10.85
N CYS A 281 9.85 -2.42 -10.08
CA CYS A 281 9.27 -2.46 -8.73
C CYS A 281 8.72 -1.08 -8.38
N MET A 282 8.05 -0.96 -7.25
CA MET A 282 7.69 0.33 -6.65
C MET A 282 8.94 0.92 -5.98
N PRO A 283 9.59 1.97 -6.54
CA PRO A 283 10.77 2.56 -5.95
C PRO A 283 10.43 3.40 -4.72
N SER A 284 11.35 3.48 -3.75
CA SER A 284 11.18 4.39 -2.61
C SER A 284 11.21 5.87 -3.06
N ALA A 285 10.63 6.75 -2.26
CA ALA A 285 10.74 8.20 -2.47
C ALA A 285 12.21 8.65 -2.51
N ALA A 286 13.08 8.05 -1.67
CA ALA A 286 14.51 8.33 -1.66
C ALA A 286 15.20 7.96 -2.99
N ALA A 287 14.82 6.83 -3.62
CA ALA A 287 15.36 6.44 -4.91
C ALA A 287 14.88 7.38 -6.04
N LEU A 288 13.61 7.82 -5.97
CA LEU A 288 13.09 8.84 -6.90
C LEU A 288 13.82 10.18 -6.74
N ASP A 289 13.98 10.66 -5.52
CA ASP A 289 14.71 11.89 -5.23
C ASP A 289 16.18 11.78 -5.67
N ALA A 290 16.83 10.62 -5.48
CA ALA A 290 18.19 10.34 -5.94
C ALA A 290 18.34 10.40 -7.47
N VAL A 291 17.33 9.95 -8.21
CA VAL A 291 17.30 10.08 -9.68
C VAL A 291 17.07 11.52 -10.13
N LEU A 292 16.25 12.28 -9.41
CA LEU A 292 15.98 13.68 -9.74
C LEU A 292 17.17 14.60 -9.43
N ASP A 293 17.96 14.24 -8.42
CA ASP A 293 19.15 14.97 -7.95
C ASP A 293 20.41 14.11 -8.11
N PHE A 294 20.52 13.37 -9.25
CA PHE A 294 21.66 12.47 -9.47
C PHE A 294 23.00 13.21 -9.46
N GLU A 295 24.02 12.54 -8.91
CA GLU A 295 25.38 13.09 -8.82
C GLU A 295 26.01 13.25 -10.23
N GLN A 296 26.57 14.43 -10.52
CA GLN A 296 27.28 14.69 -11.77
C GLN A 296 28.71 14.17 -11.70
N HIS A 297 29.04 13.20 -12.54
CA HIS A 297 30.36 12.58 -12.65
C HIS A 297 30.50 11.85 -14.00
N ASP A 298 31.68 11.27 -14.30
CA ASP A 298 31.97 10.58 -15.57
C ASP A 298 31.94 9.05 -15.45
N TYR A 299 31.51 8.50 -14.32
CA TYR A 299 31.45 7.05 -14.15
C TYR A 299 30.39 6.43 -15.05
N ILE A 300 30.74 5.28 -15.67
CA ILE A 300 29.84 4.46 -16.49
C ILE A 300 29.82 2.99 -16.05
N PHE A 301 30.59 2.64 -15.02
CA PHE A 301 30.64 1.31 -14.42
C PHE A 301 30.64 1.41 -12.90
N PHE A 302 30.11 0.36 -12.26
CA PHE A 302 30.28 0.11 -10.83
C PHE A 302 30.29 -1.39 -10.55
N CYS A 303 30.84 -1.81 -9.44
CA CYS A 303 30.77 -3.18 -8.91
C CYS A 303 30.91 -3.15 -7.38
N ALA A 304 30.43 -4.19 -6.71
CA ALA A 304 30.50 -4.28 -5.27
C ALA A 304 31.96 -4.16 -4.75
N ARG A 305 32.12 -3.50 -3.60
CA ARG A 305 33.44 -3.39 -2.93
C ARG A 305 33.88 -4.71 -2.32
N PRO A 306 35.18 -4.99 -2.30
CA PRO A 306 35.71 -6.17 -1.62
C PRO A 306 35.56 -6.14 -0.11
N THR A 307 35.17 -5.03 0.48
CA THR A 307 34.89 -4.85 1.92
C THR A 307 33.59 -5.51 2.37
N PHE A 308 32.68 -5.84 1.45
CA PHE A 308 31.30 -6.38 1.73
C PHE A 308 30.47 -5.50 2.64
N ASP A 309 30.66 -4.20 2.58
CA ASP A 309 29.91 -3.19 3.34
C ASP A 309 28.60 -2.78 2.65
N GLY A 310 28.31 -3.36 1.49
CA GLY A 310 27.13 -3.06 0.68
C GLY A 310 27.27 -1.82 -0.20
N TYR A 311 28.48 -1.26 -0.33
CA TYR A 311 28.82 -0.16 -1.23
C TYR A 311 29.52 -0.66 -2.49
N HIS A 312 29.69 0.25 -3.48
CA HIS A 312 30.30 -0.03 -4.77
C HIS A 312 31.56 0.78 -5.02
N ASN A 313 32.46 0.22 -5.84
CA ASN A 313 33.54 0.94 -6.51
C ASN A 313 33.04 1.39 -7.89
N PHE A 314 33.28 2.66 -8.22
CA PHE A 314 32.89 3.28 -9.48
C PHE A 314 34.09 3.39 -10.42
N ALA A 315 33.84 3.33 -11.75
CA ALA A 315 34.90 3.41 -12.76
C ALA A 315 34.41 4.17 -14.01
N ARG A 316 35.33 4.88 -14.64
CA ARG A 316 35.13 5.59 -15.92
C ARG A 316 35.45 4.71 -17.12
N THR A 317 36.35 3.76 -16.96
CA THR A 317 36.82 2.89 -18.03
C THR A 317 36.58 1.41 -17.71
N LEU A 318 36.50 0.60 -18.77
CA LEU A 318 36.38 -0.85 -18.62
C LEU A 318 37.64 -1.45 -17.92
N SER A 319 38.79 -0.86 -18.13
CA SER A 319 40.06 -1.30 -17.46
C SER A 319 39.98 -1.15 -15.95
N GLU A 320 39.54 0.04 -15.47
CA GLU A 320 39.31 0.30 -14.05
C GLU A 320 38.25 -0.63 -13.47
N HIS A 321 37.13 -0.81 -14.19
CA HIS A 321 36.06 -1.72 -13.77
C HIS A 321 36.54 -3.15 -13.61
N ASN A 322 37.31 -3.64 -14.60
CA ASN A 322 37.86 -4.99 -14.55
C ASN A 322 38.89 -5.16 -13.39
N ALA A 323 39.64 -4.11 -13.05
CA ALA A 323 40.55 -4.14 -11.89
C ALA A 323 39.74 -4.27 -10.59
N ASN A 324 38.67 -3.46 -10.43
CA ASN A 324 37.74 -3.52 -9.29
C ASN A 324 37.04 -4.88 -9.18
N ALA A 325 36.56 -5.42 -10.30
CA ALA A 325 35.92 -6.73 -10.35
C ALA A 325 36.85 -7.89 -9.95
N ARG A 326 38.14 -7.83 -10.39
CA ARG A 326 39.16 -8.80 -9.97
C ARG A 326 39.45 -8.74 -8.48
N ALA A 327 39.52 -7.52 -7.91
CA ALA A 327 39.74 -7.34 -6.47
C ALA A 327 38.56 -7.92 -5.66
N TYR A 328 37.31 -7.69 -6.10
CA TYR A 328 36.11 -8.27 -5.48
C TYR A 328 36.12 -9.81 -5.57
N ALA A 329 36.41 -10.37 -6.76
CA ALA A 329 36.44 -11.81 -6.96
C ALA A 329 37.56 -12.49 -6.14
N ALA A 330 38.74 -11.86 -6.01
CA ALA A 330 39.85 -12.36 -5.17
C ALA A 330 39.41 -12.45 -3.69
N GLU A 331 38.69 -11.44 -3.19
CA GLU A 331 38.20 -11.43 -1.82
C GLU A 331 37.07 -12.45 -1.56
N LEU A 332 36.14 -12.66 -2.54
CA LEU A 332 35.19 -13.77 -2.50
C LEU A 332 35.86 -15.12 -2.34
N ASN A 333 36.93 -15.37 -3.17
CA ASN A 333 37.69 -16.61 -3.13
C ASN A 333 38.41 -16.77 -1.79
N ARG A 334 39.02 -15.70 -1.26
CA ARG A 334 39.69 -15.70 0.04
C ARG A 334 38.75 -16.08 1.18
N ARG A 335 37.48 -15.58 1.13
CA ARG A 335 36.45 -15.90 2.11
C ARG A 335 35.69 -17.19 1.83
N LYS A 336 36.04 -17.92 0.75
CA LYS A 336 35.35 -19.15 0.31
C LYS A 336 33.82 -18.97 0.12
N ILE A 337 33.37 -17.77 -0.29
CA ILE A 337 32.00 -17.47 -0.63
C ILE A 337 31.76 -17.91 -2.09
N LYS A 338 30.83 -18.87 -2.29
CA LYS A 338 30.47 -19.42 -3.62
C LYS A 338 29.26 -18.75 -4.20
#